data_fe9947bcfd73405b0ab9f9ef63d60d24
#
_entry.id   fe9947bcfd73405b0ab9f9ef63d60d24
#
_cell.length_a   1.000
_cell.length_b   1.000
_cell.length_c   1.000
_cell.angle_alpha   90.00
_cell.angle_beta   90.00
_cell.angle_gamma   90.00
#
_symmetry.space_group_name_H-M   'P 1'
#
loop_
_entity.id
_entity.type
_entity.pdbx_description
1 polymer ?
#
loop_
_entity_poly.entity_id
_entity_poly.type
_entity_poly.pdbx_seq_one_letter_code
_entity_poly.pdbx_strand_id
1 'polypeptide(L)' 'MKELIEFIAQSLTSNPEAVKVTESDEGDQIVIRLEVAPEDKGKVIGRQGRVAQAMRVLLRVAAVKDGTRAVLEIV' A
#
# COMPACT_ATOMS: atom_id res chain seq x y z
N MET A 1 -1.05 2.32 -10.06
CA MET A 1 -0.84 1.33 -8.98
C MET A 1 -1.04 1.91 -7.59
N LYS A 2 -0.54 3.11 -7.34
CA LYS A 2 -0.70 3.70 -6.00
C LYS A 2 -2.16 3.97 -5.64
N GLU A 3 -3.00 4.24 -6.63
CA GLU A 3 -4.42 4.52 -6.41
C GLU A 3 -5.15 3.37 -5.72
N LEU A 4 -4.76 2.14 -6.01
CA LEU A 4 -5.33 0.96 -5.36
C LEU A 4 -5.05 1.00 -3.86
N ILE A 5 -3.81 1.29 -3.49
CA ILE A 5 -3.41 1.35 -2.09
C ILE A 5 -4.06 2.55 -1.39
N GLU A 6 -4.14 3.70 -2.07
CA GLU A 6 -4.84 4.87 -1.54
C GLU A 6 -6.28 4.53 -1.18
N PHE A 7 -6.98 3.90 -2.11
CA PHE A 7 -8.39 3.56 -1.90
C PHE A 7 -8.56 2.63 -0.69
N ILE A 8 -7.75 1.60 -0.62
CA ILE A 8 -7.84 0.62 0.48
C ILE A 8 -7.54 1.30 1.80
N ALA A 9 -6.44 2.07 1.87
CA ALA A 9 -6.04 2.71 3.11
C ALA A 9 -7.06 3.74 3.58
N GLN A 10 -7.59 4.55 2.66
CA GLN A 10 -8.61 5.54 3.01
C GLN A 10 -9.90 4.89 3.50
N SER A 11 -10.20 3.69 2.99
CA SER A 11 -11.40 2.96 3.41
C SER A 11 -11.27 2.36 4.80
N LEU A 12 -10.04 2.10 5.25
CA LEU A 12 -9.80 1.42 6.52
C LEU A 12 -9.47 2.38 7.66
N THR A 13 -8.98 3.57 7.36
CA THR A 13 -8.44 4.46 8.39
C THR A 13 -9.51 5.37 8.97
N SER A 14 -9.32 5.75 10.24
CA SER A 14 -10.17 6.73 10.92
C SER A 14 -9.90 8.13 10.43
N ASN A 15 -8.67 8.39 9.97
CA ASN A 15 -8.24 9.69 9.49
C ASN A 15 -7.75 9.57 8.06
N PRO A 16 -8.67 9.46 7.09
CA PRO A 16 -8.28 9.26 5.70
C PRO A 16 -7.51 10.43 5.10
N GLU A 17 -7.65 11.62 5.66
CA GLU A 17 -6.89 12.78 5.18
C GLU A 17 -5.39 12.66 5.46
N ALA A 18 -5.02 11.83 6.44
CA ALA A 18 -3.61 11.60 6.76
C ALA A 18 -2.98 10.51 5.89
N VAL A 19 -3.78 9.83 5.06
CA VAL A 19 -3.26 8.79 4.18
C VAL A 19 -2.45 9.46 3.06
N LYS A 20 -1.21 9.02 2.91
CA LYS A 20 -0.31 9.53 1.89
C LYS A 20 0.37 8.35 1.22
N VAL A 21 0.24 8.27 -0.08
CA VAL A 21 0.84 7.19 -0.86
C VAL A 21 1.74 7.79 -1.92
N THR A 22 2.98 7.33 -1.96
CA THR A 22 3.93 7.76 -2.98
C THR A 22 4.37 6.56 -3.80
N GLU A 23 4.70 6.81 -5.04
CA GLU A 23 5.14 5.78 -5.98
C GLU A 23 6.49 6.21 -6.51
N SER A 24 7.47 5.30 -6.46
CA SER A 24 8.82 5.56 -6.91
C SER A 24 9.24 4.45 -7.87
N ASP A 25 9.69 4.83 -9.06
CA ASP A 25 10.21 3.88 -10.05
C ASP A 25 11.69 3.68 -9.77
N GLU A 26 12.05 2.47 -9.37
CA GLU A 26 13.41 2.12 -8.97
C GLU A 26 14.10 1.25 -10.02
N GLY A 27 13.69 1.40 -11.29
CA GLY A 27 14.27 0.66 -12.38
C GLY A 27 13.58 -0.67 -12.60
N ASP A 28 14.00 -1.69 -11.86
CA ASP A 28 13.44 -3.04 -12.00
C ASP A 28 12.20 -3.27 -11.12
N GLN A 29 11.85 -2.29 -10.29
CA GLN A 29 10.66 -2.43 -9.44
C GLN A 29 10.08 -1.05 -9.13
N ILE A 30 8.82 -1.07 -8.75
CA ILE A 30 8.11 0.12 -8.31
C ILE A 30 7.89 0.00 -6.80
N VAL A 31 8.28 1.03 -6.05
CA VAL A 31 8.09 1.06 -4.61
C VAL A 31 6.88 1.92 -4.29
N ILE A 32 5.89 1.32 -3.65
CA ILE A 32 4.71 2.04 -3.18
C ILE A 32 4.89 2.24 -1.68
N ARG A 33 4.93 3.49 -1.24
CA ARG A 33 5.12 3.82 0.17
C ARG A 33 3.82 4.37 0.73
N LEU A 34 3.33 3.74 1.79
CA LEU A 34 2.08 4.10 2.44
C LEU A 34 2.38 4.71 3.80
N GLU A 35 1.82 5.89 4.02
CA GLU A 35 1.92 6.59 5.29
C GLU A 35 0.52 6.90 5.78
N VAL A 36 0.24 6.64 7.06
CA VAL A 36 -1.06 6.90 7.67
C VAL A 36 -0.84 7.54 9.03
N ALA A 37 -1.91 8.04 9.64
CA ALA A 37 -1.83 8.55 11.01
C ALA A 37 -1.35 7.42 11.94
N PRO A 38 -0.54 7.75 12.97
CA PRO A 38 0.03 6.70 13.85
C PRO A 38 -1.04 5.78 14.46
N GLU A 39 -2.20 6.34 14.81
CA GLU A 39 -3.28 5.55 15.40
C GLU A 39 -3.92 4.59 14.41
N ASP A 40 -3.69 4.77 13.11
CA ASP A 40 -4.28 3.93 12.08
C ASP A 40 -3.33 2.85 11.56
N LYS A 41 -2.08 2.84 12.00
CA LYS A 41 -1.10 1.87 11.49
C LYS A 41 -1.57 0.43 11.70
N GLY A 42 -2.14 0.13 12.85
CA GLY A 42 -2.63 -1.21 13.12
C GLY A 42 -3.73 -1.65 12.15
N LYS A 43 -4.51 -0.69 11.65
CA LYS A 43 -5.62 -1.00 10.74
C LYS A 43 -5.11 -1.38 9.35
N VAL A 44 -4.04 -0.75 8.88
CA VAL A 44 -3.49 -1.05 7.55
C VAL A 44 -2.55 -2.24 7.58
N ILE A 45 -2.00 -2.58 8.74
CA ILE A 45 -1.21 -3.80 8.89
C ILE A 45 -2.14 -4.99 9.11
N GLY A 46 -3.12 -4.81 9.99
CA GLY A 46 -4.10 -5.85 10.32
C GLY A 46 -3.54 -6.89 11.28
N ARG A 47 -4.42 -7.75 11.75
CA ARG A 47 -4.03 -8.81 12.68
C ARG A 47 -3.05 -9.74 12.00
N GLN A 48 -1.90 -9.92 12.61
CA GLN A 48 -0.83 -10.78 12.10
C GLN A 48 -0.34 -10.35 10.70
N GLY A 49 -0.51 -9.07 10.39
CA GLY A 49 -0.06 -8.52 9.11
C GLY A 49 -0.93 -8.88 7.91
N ARG A 50 -2.15 -9.40 8.16
CA ARG A 50 -2.98 -9.93 7.08
C ARG A 50 -3.45 -8.88 6.08
N VAL A 51 -3.76 -7.67 6.56
CA VAL A 51 -4.19 -6.61 5.65
C VAL A 51 -3.04 -6.17 4.77
N ALA A 52 -1.86 -5.94 5.37
CA ALA A 52 -0.67 -5.58 4.61
C ALA A 52 -0.31 -6.65 3.59
N GLN A 53 -0.44 -7.92 3.97
CA GLN A 53 -0.14 -9.02 3.07
C GLN A 53 -1.12 -9.07 1.91
N ALA A 54 -2.40 -8.81 2.17
CA ALA A 54 -3.41 -8.77 1.12
C ALA A 54 -3.11 -7.64 0.13
N MET A 55 -2.71 -6.48 0.62
CA MET A 55 -2.33 -5.36 -0.24
C MET A 55 -1.13 -5.73 -1.12
N ARG A 56 -0.15 -6.44 -0.55
CA ARG A 56 1.03 -6.87 -1.31
C ARG A 56 0.65 -7.84 -2.42
N VAL A 57 -0.28 -8.75 -2.16
CA VAL A 57 -0.75 -9.69 -3.18
C VAL A 57 -1.43 -8.94 -4.31
N LEU A 58 -2.30 -7.98 -3.99
CA LEU A 58 -2.98 -7.19 -5.01
C LEU A 58 -2.01 -6.38 -5.86
N LEU A 59 -1.00 -5.79 -5.22
CA LEU A 59 0.04 -5.05 -5.95
C LEU A 59 0.82 -5.98 -6.88
N ARG A 60 1.12 -7.19 -6.43
CA ARG A 60 1.85 -8.15 -7.26
C ARG A 60 1.06 -8.49 -8.51
N VAL A 61 -0.25 -8.72 -8.37
CA VAL A 61 -1.11 -9.01 -9.51
C VAL A 61 -1.13 -7.84 -10.48
N ALA A 62 -1.29 -6.63 -9.98
CA ALA A 62 -1.32 -5.44 -10.83
C ALA A 62 0.02 -5.24 -11.55
N ALA A 63 1.13 -5.46 -10.85
CA ALA A 63 2.45 -5.29 -11.43
C ALA A 63 2.74 -6.32 -12.52
N VAL A 64 2.33 -7.57 -12.31
CA VAL A 64 2.52 -8.61 -13.33
C VAL A 64 1.79 -8.25 -14.60
N LYS A 65 0.58 -7.71 -14.49
CA LYS A 65 -0.16 -7.27 -15.68
C LYS A 65 0.56 -6.18 -16.44
N ASP A 66 1.30 -5.33 -15.74
CA ASP A 66 2.05 -4.22 -16.36
C ASP A 66 3.48 -4.62 -16.72
N GLY A 67 3.85 -5.89 -16.51
CA GLY A 67 5.18 -6.37 -16.84
C GLY A 67 6.27 -5.84 -15.92
N THR A 68 5.93 -5.54 -14.67
CA THR A 68 6.88 -4.99 -13.71
C THR A 68 6.73 -5.68 -12.35
N ARG A 69 7.44 -5.19 -11.35
CA ARG A 69 7.37 -5.68 -9.97
C ARG A 69 7.02 -4.51 -9.07
N ALA A 70 6.26 -4.77 -8.02
CA ALA A 70 5.90 -3.72 -7.06
C ALA A 70 6.09 -4.25 -5.64
N VAL A 71 6.58 -3.37 -4.77
CA VAL A 71 6.72 -3.66 -3.35
C VAL A 71 6.00 -2.59 -2.55
N LEU A 72 5.50 -2.96 -1.38
CA LEU A 72 4.78 -2.07 -0.50
C LEU A 72 5.59 -1.85 0.77
N GLU A 73 5.82 -0.57 1.09
CA GLU A 73 6.43 -0.16 2.35
C GLU A 73 5.40 0.60 3.16
N ILE A 74 5.22 0.21 4.42
CA ILE A 74 4.35 0.93 5.35
C ILE A 74 5.25 1.62 6.36
N VAL A 75 5.19 2.94 6.39
CA VAL A 75 6.04 3.74 7.26
C VAL A 75 5.30 4.25 8.49
#